data_b020a32a71d22198e0422f7253faa29e
#
_entry.id   b020a32a71d22198e0422f7253faa29e
#
_cell.length_a   1.000
_cell.length_b   1.000
_cell.length_c   1.000
_cell.angle_alpha   90.00
_cell.angle_beta   90.00
_cell.angle_gamma   90.00
#
_symmetry.space_group_name_H-M   'P 1'
#
loop_
_entity.id
_entity.type
_entity.pdbx_description
1 polymer ?
#
loop_
_entity_poly.entity_id
_entity_poly.type
_entity_poly.pdbx_seq_one_letter_code
_entity_poly.pdbx_strand_id
1 'polypeptide(L)'
;MKAIYKIFGILILLGYLTSCSNWLDVNVNPDSPSEGVITESVLLPGIISTVSYEISGGFPARYTNAWVGQFAINALGPDRQTFKILDSDTDNPWVFTLYTNVLKNCNILMKEAEANGNTHYLGIGQTLMAYSLAVTTDLWGNVPLTEAFQPLEFPTPKYDDQESVYAAIFKLLDDAMVNLNSTASQMVAPGDDDLLFQGDLSRWKKLASSLKARYAIRLTYANGGAAQADIALAALANGIESNEEDADFTYFNTTGAENPWYQWYSKFNLLYLDTNMYNVLIKYNDPRINVYAEPAYGGDKIGQIVPHRNGMLTTIPGVTSKLSIERTEYDEGEPVSPCFITKSTPWPLITFSEVCFLKSEAYLWKGDYVNAYKYLKEGTKANLMKLQKGNVNVFTQAQAETFANLLPALPTTFEAAQQMIIELKYVANFLSVENYNDYRRTHYPVLVMPIAAQYDNVPYRLPYATSAKLYNKDNVPTVSINTDKVWWDKK
;
A
#
# COMPACT_ATOMS: atom_id res chain seq x y z
N MET A 1 25.63 -5.28 77.92
CA MET A 1 24.97 -6.25 77.01
C MET A 1 23.69 -5.70 76.37
N LYS A 2 22.72 -5.14 77.10
CA LYS A 2 21.46 -4.63 76.48
C LYS A 2 21.65 -3.52 75.42
N ALA A 3 22.69 -2.71 75.51
CA ALA A 3 22.99 -1.65 74.51
C ALA A 3 23.52 -2.19 73.18
N ILE A 4 24.34 -3.28 73.25
CA ILE A 4 24.94 -3.91 72.06
C ILE A 4 23.84 -4.59 71.19
N TYR A 5 22.85 -5.24 71.83
CA TYR A 5 21.73 -5.82 71.08
C TYR A 5 20.82 -4.80 70.43
N LYS A 6 20.68 -3.59 71.01
CA LYS A 6 19.94 -2.49 70.35
C LYS A 6 20.67 -1.93 69.14
N ILE A 7 22.00 -1.77 69.24
CA ILE A 7 22.82 -1.31 68.11
C ILE A 7 22.83 -2.36 67.00
N PHE A 8 22.93 -3.64 67.32
CA PHE A 8 22.87 -4.72 66.36
C PHE A 8 21.50 -4.82 65.66
N GLY A 9 20.41 -4.61 66.39
CA GLY A 9 19.05 -4.55 65.86
C GLY A 9 18.83 -3.37 64.90
N ILE A 10 19.42 -2.21 65.21
CA ILE A 10 19.35 -1.03 64.31
C ILE A 10 20.19 -1.22 63.04
N LEU A 11 21.36 -1.86 63.13
CA LEU A 11 22.19 -2.17 61.98
C LEU A 11 21.53 -3.19 61.03
N ILE A 12 20.82 -4.19 61.59
CA ILE A 12 20.03 -5.14 60.78
C ILE A 12 18.85 -4.44 60.11
N LEU A 13 18.16 -3.53 60.82
CA LEU A 13 17.04 -2.76 60.24
C LEU A 13 17.48 -1.81 59.13
N LEU A 14 18.68 -1.19 59.29
CA LEU A 14 19.29 -0.35 58.22
C LEU A 14 19.76 -1.16 57.01
N GLY A 15 20.15 -2.46 57.18
CA GLY A 15 20.50 -3.37 56.07
C GLY A 15 19.30 -3.75 55.21
N TYR A 16 18.08 -3.74 55.78
CA TYR A 16 16.87 -3.98 54.99
C TYR A 16 16.38 -2.78 54.16
N LEU A 17 16.88 -1.58 54.42
CA LEU A 17 16.53 -0.37 53.68
C LEU A 17 17.36 -0.17 52.39
N THR A 18 18.39 -0.97 52.16
CA THR A 18 19.14 -0.95 50.88
C THR A 18 18.66 -1.99 49.89
N SER A 19 17.45 -2.52 50.08
CA SER A 19 16.83 -3.50 49.17
C SER A 19 16.46 -2.82 47.84
N CYS A 20 17.23 -3.14 46.85
CA CYS A 20 16.89 -3.14 45.41
C CYS A 20 15.94 -2.05 44.91
N SER A 21 16.46 -0.85 44.70
CA SER A 21 15.72 0.19 43.95
C SER A 21 15.37 -0.28 42.53
N ASN A 22 16.14 -1.21 41.97
CA ASN A 22 15.93 -1.72 40.60
C ASN A 22 14.84 -2.81 40.50
N TRP A 23 14.35 -3.37 41.62
CA TRP A 23 13.28 -4.37 41.57
C TRP A 23 11.87 -3.78 41.49
N LEU A 24 11.75 -2.49 41.77
CA LEU A 24 10.49 -1.74 41.66
C LEU A 24 10.34 -0.95 40.36
N ASP A 25 11.34 -1.02 39.48
CA ASP A 25 11.23 -0.39 38.16
C ASP A 25 10.49 -1.31 37.17
N VAL A 26 9.21 -1.52 37.48
CA VAL A 26 8.28 -2.29 36.62
C VAL A 26 7.97 -1.57 35.30
N ASN A 27 8.47 -0.34 35.10
CA ASN A 27 8.25 0.42 33.87
C ASN A 27 9.28 0.11 32.78
N VAL A 28 10.39 -0.56 33.12
CA VAL A 28 11.36 -1.05 32.13
C VAL A 28 11.08 -2.52 31.90
N ASN A 29 10.47 -2.84 30.77
CA ASN A 29 10.30 -4.22 30.35
C ASN A 29 11.67 -4.79 29.94
N PRO A 30 12.25 -5.78 30.68
CA PRO A 30 13.58 -6.31 30.37
C PRO A 30 13.63 -7.09 29.04
N ASP A 31 12.45 -7.49 28.52
CA ASP A 31 12.31 -8.20 27.25
C ASP A 31 12.08 -7.25 26.05
N SER A 32 12.03 -5.94 26.31
CA SER A 32 11.90 -4.94 25.25
C SER A 32 13.11 -4.03 25.27
N PRO A 33 13.85 -3.89 24.14
CA PRO A 33 14.94 -2.93 24.04
C PRO A 33 14.44 -1.52 24.38
N SER A 34 15.15 -0.79 25.21
CA SER A 34 14.86 0.63 25.45
C SER A 34 15.14 1.45 24.18
N GLU A 35 14.35 2.48 23.95
CA GLU A 35 14.65 3.50 22.94
C GLU A 35 16.09 4.01 23.20
N GLY A 36 16.96 4.09 22.21
CA GLY A 36 18.39 4.45 22.37
C GLY A 36 19.37 3.27 22.39
N VAL A 37 18.86 2.02 22.40
CA VAL A 37 19.65 0.79 22.14
C VAL A 37 19.34 0.21 20.76
N ILE A 38 18.25 0.66 20.14
CA ILE A 38 17.80 0.19 18.85
C ILE A 38 18.47 1.02 17.76
N THR A 39 19.29 0.40 16.94
CA THR A 39 19.97 1.07 15.81
C THR A 39 19.06 1.13 14.57
N GLU A 40 19.35 2.09 13.68
CA GLU A 40 18.64 2.28 12.41
C GLU A 40 18.63 0.99 11.56
N SER A 41 19.74 0.26 11.54
CA SER A 41 19.90 -1.00 10.78
C SER A 41 19.06 -2.15 11.32
N VAL A 42 18.61 -2.09 12.58
CA VAL A 42 17.69 -3.07 13.18
C VAL A 42 16.24 -2.72 12.86
N LEU A 43 15.90 -1.43 12.79
CA LEU A 43 14.54 -0.97 12.53
C LEU A 43 14.14 -1.08 11.05
N LEU A 44 15.04 -0.71 10.15
CA LEU A 44 14.74 -0.55 8.73
C LEU A 44 14.16 -1.82 8.07
N PRO A 45 14.73 -3.03 8.25
CA PRO A 45 14.19 -4.25 7.65
C PRO A 45 12.76 -4.54 8.08
N GLY A 46 12.44 -4.33 9.35
CA GLY A 46 11.10 -4.55 9.92
C GLY A 46 10.06 -3.59 9.33
N ILE A 47 10.43 -2.31 9.16
CA ILE A 47 9.56 -1.31 8.54
C ILE A 47 9.29 -1.66 7.08
N ILE A 48 10.34 -1.92 6.28
CA ILE A 48 10.21 -2.25 4.85
C ILE A 48 9.37 -3.52 4.67
N SER A 49 9.63 -4.57 5.45
CA SER A 49 8.88 -5.82 5.40
C SER A 49 7.40 -5.61 5.72
N THR A 50 7.08 -4.83 6.76
CA THR A 50 5.69 -4.56 7.14
C THR A 50 4.98 -3.72 6.08
N VAL A 51 5.62 -2.69 5.54
CA VAL A 51 5.07 -1.86 4.44
C VAL A 51 4.77 -2.74 3.23
N SER A 52 5.70 -3.59 2.85
CA SER A 52 5.56 -4.41 1.64
C SER A 52 4.57 -5.56 1.82
N TYR A 53 4.53 -6.19 2.98
CA TYR A 53 3.66 -7.33 3.24
C TYR A 53 2.24 -6.90 3.61
N GLU A 54 2.10 -6.00 4.60
CA GLU A 54 0.80 -5.68 5.20
C GLU A 54 0.07 -4.53 4.48
N ILE A 55 0.79 -3.55 3.93
CA ILE A 55 0.15 -2.42 3.23
C ILE A 55 -0.11 -2.80 1.77
N SER A 56 0.91 -3.26 1.05
CA SER A 56 0.79 -3.52 -0.39
C SER A 56 0.03 -4.80 -0.73
N GLY A 57 0.02 -5.81 0.14
CA GLY A 57 -0.67 -7.09 -0.09
C GLY A 57 -1.59 -7.53 1.04
N GLY A 58 -1.65 -6.79 2.15
CA GLY A 58 -2.46 -7.08 3.33
C GLY A 58 -3.86 -6.49 3.29
N PHE A 59 -4.37 -6.14 4.46
CA PHE A 59 -5.73 -5.64 4.65
C PHE A 59 -6.09 -4.45 3.74
N PRO A 60 -5.30 -3.36 3.65
CA PRO A 60 -5.61 -2.23 2.80
C PRO A 60 -5.87 -2.64 1.35
N ALA A 61 -4.94 -3.37 0.75
CA ALA A 61 -5.04 -3.79 -0.64
C ALA A 61 -6.19 -4.78 -0.86
N ARG A 62 -6.40 -5.74 0.06
CA ARG A 62 -7.44 -6.79 -0.08
C ARG A 62 -8.85 -6.23 -0.05
N TYR A 63 -9.17 -5.34 0.91
CA TYR A 63 -10.50 -4.74 0.99
C TYR A 63 -10.76 -3.78 -0.18
N THR A 64 -9.83 -2.89 -0.44
CA THR A 64 -10.03 -1.84 -1.45
C THR A 64 -10.12 -2.40 -2.87
N ASN A 65 -9.31 -3.41 -3.22
CA ASN A 65 -9.38 -4.03 -4.54
C ASN A 65 -10.64 -4.90 -4.74
N ALA A 66 -11.16 -5.53 -3.69
CA ALA A 66 -12.47 -6.17 -3.76
C ALA A 66 -13.59 -5.14 -3.99
N TRP A 67 -13.51 -3.97 -3.35
CA TRP A 67 -14.50 -2.90 -3.48
C TRP A 67 -14.55 -2.27 -4.87
N VAL A 68 -13.40 -2.14 -5.51
CA VAL A 68 -13.33 -1.62 -6.88
C VAL A 68 -13.30 -2.70 -7.96
N GLY A 69 -13.58 -3.96 -7.59
CA GLY A 69 -13.79 -5.04 -8.54
C GLY A 69 -12.53 -5.47 -9.31
N GLN A 70 -11.36 -5.47 -8.67
CA GLN A 70 -10.16 -6.08 -9.24
C GLN A 70 -10.25 -7.61 -9.20
N PHE A 71 -10.80 -8.13 -8.11
CA PHE A 71 -11.09 -9.54 -7.93
C PHE A 71 -12.42 -9.74 -7.21
N ALA A 72 -12.98 -10.92 -7.34
CA ALA A 72 -14.17 -11.36 -6.64
C ALA A 72 -13.84 -12.51 -5.68
N ILE A 73 -14.64 -12.65 -4.63
CA ILE A 73 -14.54 -13.72 -3.65
C ILE A 73 -15.78 -14.59 -3.76
N ASN A 74 -15.61 -15.88 -4.01
CA ASN A 74 -16.68 -16.87 -3.96
C ASN A 74 -16.72 -17.51 -2.57
N ALA A 75 -17.43 -16.91 -1.64
CA ALA A 75 -17.54 -17.38 -0.25
C ALA A 75 -18.98 -17.34 0.25
N LEU A 76 -19.29 -18.26 1.15
CA LEU A 76 -20.51 -18.26 1.94
C LEU A 76 -20.39 -17.15 3.00
N GLY A 77 -20.90 -16.00 2.71
CA GLY A 77 -20.87 -14.87 3.61
C GLY A 77 -20.48 -13.59 2.88
N PRO A 78 -21.40 -12.64 2.84
CA PRO A 78 -21.25 -11.43 2.05
C PRO A 78 -20.59 -10.36 2.90
N ASP A 79 -19.29 -10.46 3.20
CA ASP A 79 -18.68 -9.46 4.06
C ASP A 79 -17.97 -8.39 3.22
N ARG A 80 -16.71 -8.59 2.94
CA ARG A 80 -15.80 -7.59 2.34
C ARG A 80 -16.24 -7.17 0.95
N GLN A 81 -16.56 -8.14 0.10
CA GLN A 81 -16.89 -7.90 -1.31
C GLN A 81 -18.26 -7.23 -1.53
N THR A 82 -19.11 -7.16 -0.50
CA THR A 82 -20.43 -6.50 -0.54
C THR A 82 -20.49 -5.25 0.31
N PHE A 83 -19.34 -4.66 0.61
CA PHE A 83 -19.17 -3.42 1.40
C PHE A 83 -19.54 -3.55 2.88
N LYS A 84 -19.72 -4.77 3.38
CA LYS A 84 -19.86 -5.00 4.81
C LYS A 84 -18.51 -4.99 5.49
N ILE A 85 -18.29 -3.99 6.31
CA ILE A 85 -17.09 -3.84 7.12
C ILE A 85 -17.48 -3.33 8.50
N LEU A 86 -16.92 -3.92 9.52
CA LEU A 86 -17.11 -3.53 10.91
C LEU A 86 -15.91 -2.70 11.40
N ASP A 87 -16.13 -1.88 12.41
CA ASP A 87 -15.06 -1.15 13.09
C ASP A 87 -13.95 -2.08 13.58
N SER A 88 -14.33 -3.28 14.08
CA SER A 88 -13.38 -4.31 14.55
C SER A 88 -12.52 -4.92 13.44
N ASP A 89 -12.96 -4.89 12.18
CA ASP A 89 -12.14 -5.37 11.07
C ASP A 89 -10.90 -4.50 10.86
N THR A 90 -10.96 -3.23 11.28
CA THR A 90 -9.88 -2.27 11.14
C THR A 90 -8.96 -2.18 12.37
N ASP A 91 -9.22 -2.89 13.46
CA ASP A 91 -8.40 -2.84 14.68
C ASP A 91 -6.94 -3.26 14.42
N ASN A 92 -6.72 -4.43 13.82
CA ASN A 92 -5.37 -4.90 13.53
C ASN A 92 -4.61 -4.00 12.55
N PRO A 93 -5.16 -3.65 11.36
CA PRO A 93 -4.45 -2.76 10.44
C PRO A 93 -4.21 -1.37 11.03
N TRP A 94 -5.11 -0.83 11.84
CA TRP A 94 -4.94 0.46 12.49
C TRP A 94 -3.86 0.41 13.58
N VAL A 95 -4.03 -0.47 14.59
CA VAL A 95 -3.16 -0.48 15.77
C VAL A 95 -1.81 -1.10 15.46
N PHE A 96 -1.81 -2.35 14.96
CA PHE A 96 -0.56 -3.11 14.83
C PHE A 96 0.18 -2.78 13.55
N THR A 97 -0.49 -2.84 12.39
CA THR A 97 0.21 -2.62 11.12
C THR A 97 0.69 -1.17 11.00
N LEU A 98 -0.24 -0.20 11.05
CA LEU A 98 0.09 1.18 10.75
C LEU A 98 0.77 1.89 11.94
N TYR A 99 0.08 2.02 13.07
CA TYR A 99 0.60 2.86 14.15
C TYR A 99 1.76 2.22 14.92
N THR A 100 1.71 0.92 15.23
CA THR A 100 2.77 0.27 16.02
C THR A 100 3.98 -0.13 15.18
N ASN A 101 3.75 -0.89 14.09
CA ASN A 101 4.86 -1.50 13.37
C ASN A 101 5.48 -0.60 12.30
N VAL A 102 4.73 0.35 11.75
CA VAL A 102 5.26 1.22 10.68
C VAL A 102 5.49 2.65 11.19
N LEU A 103 4.42 3.41 11.48
CA LEU A 103 4.56 4.84 11.75
C LEU A 103 5.40 5.14 12.99
N LYS A 104 5.19 4.40 14.09
CA LYS A 104 6.01 4.54 15.30
C LYS A 104 7.47 4.19 15.01
N ASN A 105 7.72 3.08 14.31
CA ASN A 105 9.09 2.65 14.01
C ASN A 105 9.78 3.60 13.02
N CYS A 106 9.07 4.16 12.04
CA CYS A 106 9.60 5.25 11.21
C CYS A 106 9.97 6.47 12.05
N ASN A 107 9.12 6.86 13.03
CA ASN A 107 9.42 7.98 13.91
C ASN A 107 10.65 7.72 14.77
N ILE A 108 10.83 6.51 15.30
CA ILE A 108 12.04 6.13 16.06
C ILE A 108 13.26 6.13 15.14
N LEU A 109 13.17 5.48 13.96
CA LEU A 109 14.24 5.46 12.96
C LEU A 109 14.72 6.89 12.61
N MET A 110 13.79 7.80 12.35
CA MET A 110 14.12 9.19 12.02
C MET A 110 14.80 9.92 13.19
N LYS A 111 14.33 9.74 14.42
CA LYS A 111 14.94 10.35 15.61
C LYS A 111 16.37 9.84 15.87
N GLU A 112 16.57 8.53 15.78
CA GLU A 112 17.91 7.93 15.96
C GLU A 112 18.86 8.37 14.84
N ALA A 113 18.39 8.36 13.59
CA ALA A 113 19.18 8.79 12.43
C ALA A 113 19.57 10.29 12.53
N GLU A 114 18.68 11.15 13.00
CA GLU A 114 18.97 12.56 13.24
C GLU A 114 20.00 12.74 14.37
N ALA A 115 19.81 12.04 15.50
CA ALA A 115 20.71 12.10 16.65
C ALA A 115 22.13 11.60 16.31
N ASN A 116 22.23 10.58 15.44
CA ASN A 116 23.49 9.99 15.02
C ASN A 116 24.12 10.68 13.79
N GLY A 117 23.43 11.63 13.17
CA GLY A 117 23.87 12.30 11.94
C GLY A 117 23.80 11.39 10.69
N ASN A 118 23.03 10.30 10.74
CA ASN A 118 22.86 9.35 9.64
C ASN A 118 21.78 9.84 8.65
N THR A 119 22.10 10.88 7.89
CA THR A 119 21.15 11.57 7.01
C THR A 119 20.52 10.64 5.96
N HIS A 120 21.23 9.60 5.51
CA HIS A 120 20.67 8.64 4.54
C HIS A 120 19.54 7.81 5.15
N TYR A 121 19.72 7.28 6.37
CA TYR A 121 18.63 6.59 7.09
C TYR A 121 17.48 7.54 7.40
N LEU A 122 17.77 8.81 7.74
CA LEU A 122 16.75 9.82 7.95
C LEU A 122 15.90 10.02 6.69
N GLY A 123 16.52 10.15 5.51
CA GLY A 123 15.81 10.31 4.24
C GLY A 123 14.99 9.08 3.85
N ILE A 124 15.48 7.87 4.12
CA ILE A 124 14.74 6.62 3.93
C ILE A 124 13.53 6.58 4.88
N GLY A 125 13.74 6.85 6.17
CA GLY A 125 12.66 6.90 7.17
C GLY A 125 11.57 7.90 6.82
N GLN A 126 11.95 9.10 6.35
CA GLN A 126 11.02 10.13 5.88
C GLN A 126 10.21 9.67 4.65
N THR A 127 10.83 8.95 3.72
CA THR A 127 10.14 8.39 2.54
C THR A 127 9.12 7.33 2.93
N LEU A 128 9.48 6.41 3.82
CA LEU A 128 8.60 5.35 4.32
C LEU A 128 7.47 5.92 5.20
N MET A 129 7.76 6.93 6.03
CA MET A 129 6.76 7.65 6.81
C MET A 129 5.75 8.33 5.89
N ALA A 130 6.20 9.04 4.86
CA ALA A 130 5.33 9.73 3.89
C ALA A 130 4.41 8.74 3.16
N TYR A 131 4.95 7.61 2.69
CA TYR A 131 4.16 6.56 2.04
C TYR A 131 3.07 6.02 2.98
N SER A 132 3.45 5.67 4.20
CA SER A 132 2.55 5.03 5.16
C SER A 132 1.48 5.98 5.69
N LEU A 133 1.84 7.25 5.94
CA LEU A 133 0.88 8.31 6.28
C LEU A 133 -0.11 8.56 5.15
N ALA A 134 0.35 8.56 3.89
CA ALA A 134 -0.54 8.75 2.75
C ALA A 134 -1.57 7.61 2.68
N VAL A 135 -1.15 6.35 2.78
CA VAL A 135 -2.09 5.21 2.82
C VAL A 135 -3.04 5.33 4.01
N THR A 136 -2.54 5.71 5.18
CA THR A 136 -3.36 5.84 6.39
C THR A 136 -4.43 6.92 6.21
N THR A 137 -4.03 8.13 5.80
CA THR A 137 -4.99 9.22 5.64
C THR A 137 -5.92 9.04 4.44
N ASP A 138 -5.46 8.39 3.36
CA ASP A 138 -6.30 8.06 2.21
C ASP A 138 -7.43 7.11 2.57
N LEU A 139 -7.19 6.18 3.48
CA LEU A 139 -8.18 5.19 3.89
C LEU A 139 -9.10 5.68 5.01
N TRP A 140 -8.61 6.49 5.95
CA TRP A 140 -9.38 6.93 7.12
C TRP A 140 -9.72 8.43 7.15
N GLY A 141 -9.11 9.27 6.31
CA GLY A 141 -9.25 10.72 6.35
C GLY A 141 -8.38 11.36 7.44
N ASN A 142 -8.98 12.03 8.43
CA ASN A 142 -8.23 12.60 9.55
C ASN A 142 -7.57 11.51 10.38
N VAL A 143 -6.32 11.72 10.79
CA VAL A 143 -5.51 10.72 11.54
C VAL A 143 -4.60 11.40 12.55
N PRO A 144 -4.27 10.76 13.67
CA PRO A 144 -3.27 11.30 14.61
C PRO A 144 -1.89 11.40 13.94
N LEU A 145 -1.28 12.59 14.01
CA LEU A 145 0.07 12.85 13.49
C LEU A 145 0.86 13.73 14.47
N THR A 146 0.42 14.96 14.74
CA THR A 146 1.19 15.94 15.51
C THR A 146 1.38 15.54 16.97
N GLU A 147 0.39 14.88 17.57
CA GLU A 147 0.41 14.39 18.96
C GLU A 147 0.69 12.89 19.04
N ALA A 148 0.76 12.20 17.89
CA ALA A 148 1.11 10.80 17.85
C ALA A 148 2.55 10.54 18.35
N PHE A 149 2.81 9.33 18.81
CA PHE A 149 4.14 8.88 19.29
C PHE A 149 4.71 9.61 20.50
N GLN A 150 3.87 10.32 21.25
CA GLN A 150 4.19 11.03 22.49
C GLN A 150 3.22 10.61 23.61
N PRO A 151 3.13 9.31 23.97
CA PRO A 151 2.05 8.78 24.80
C PRO A 151 2.05 9.31 26.24
N LEU A 152 3.18 9.80 26.72
CA LEU A 152 3.29 10.40 28.07
C LEU A 152 2.68 11.81 28.12
N GLU A 153 2.78 12.55 27.03
CA GLU A 153 2.25 13.91 26.91
C GLU A 153 0.82 13.90 26.36
N PHE A 154 0.58 13.06 25.34
CA PHE A 154 -0.71 12.95 24.65
C PHE A 154 -1.20 11.49 24.64
N PRO A 155 -1.74 10.98 25.77
CA PRO A 155 -2.27 9.62 25.85
C PRO A 155 -3.51 9.40 24.97
N THR A 156 -4.21 10.47 24.63
CA THR A 156 -5.36 10.53 23.73
C THR A 156 -5.11 11.57 22.63
N PRO A 157 -4.27 11.25 21.62
CA PRO A 157 -3.86 12.24 20.62
C PRO A 157 -5.05 12.71 19.77
N LYS A 158 -5.03 13.99 19.39
CA LYS A 158 -6.02 14.53 18.46
C LYS A 158 -5.82 13.98 17.04
N TYR A 159 -6.87 14.06 16.24
CA TYR A 159 -6.85 13.72 14.84
C TYR A 159 -6.60 14.96 14.00
N ASP A 160 -5.45 15.02 13.35
CA ASP A 160 -5.12 16.09 12.41
C ASP A 160 -5.97 15.97 11.15
N ASP A 161 -6.39 17.11 10.59
CA ASP A 161 -7.15 17.11 9.34
C ASP A 161 -6.30 16.60 8.16
N GLN A 162 -6.96 16.00 7.18
CA GLN A 162 -6.28 15.35 6.06
C GLN A 162 -5.45 16.34 5.23
N GLU A 163 -5.85 17.61 5.12
CA GLU A 163 -5.10 18.64 4.41
C GLU A 163 -3.75 18.90 5.07
N SER A 164 -3.73 19.05 6.40
CA SER A 164 -2.51 19.20 7.19
C SER A 164 -1.61 17.98 7.12
N VAL A 165 -2.21 16.77 7.13
CA VAL A 165 -1.46 15.51 6.96
C VAL A 165 -0.79 15.46 5.58
N TYR A 166 -1.49 15.87 4.51
CA TYR A 166 -0.89 15.94 3.17
C TYR A 166 0.23 16.99 3.09
N ALA A 167 0.09 18.13 3.75
CA ALA A 167 1.18 19.12 3.84
C ALA A 167 2.43 18.52 4.50
N ALA A 168 2.24 17.73 5.57
CA ALA A 168 3.34 17.01 6.23
C ALA A 168 3.96 15.93 5.32
N ILE A 169 3.15 15.19 4.54
CA ILE A 169 3.62 14.19 3.57
C ILE A 169 4.53 14.84 2.52
N PHE A 170 4.12 15.98 1.93
CA PHE A 170 4.94 16.69 0.96
C PHE A 170 6.24 17.19 1.59
N LYS A 171 6.18 17.74 2.81
CA LYS A 171 7.37 18.17 3.54
C LYS A 171 8.34 17.00 3.81
N LEU A 172 7.83 15.84 4.25
CA LEU A 172 8.65 14.66 4.48
C LEU A 172 9.39 14.22 3.20
N LEU A 173 8.72 14.26 2.05
CA LEU A 173 9.35 13.88 0.77
C LEU A 173 10.39 14.92 0.32
N ASP A 174 10.16 16.22 0.57
CA ASP A 174 11.14 17.26 0.28
C ASP A 174 12.37 17.16 1.19
N ASP A 175 12.16 16.96 2.49
CA ASP A 175 13.23 16.72 3.46
C ASP A 175 14.01 15.43 3.13
N ALA A 176 13.32 14.37 2.72
CA ALA A 176 13.95 13.14 2.28
C ALA A 176 14.90 13.35 1.11
N MET A 177 14.51 14.14 0.10
CA MET A 177 15.38 14.49 -1.02
C MET A 177 16.63 15.25 -0.57
N VAL A 178 16.53 16.14 0.41
CA VAL A 178 17.69 16.84 1.00
C VAL A 178 18.61 15.84 1.70
N ASN A 179 18.06 14.98 2.55
CA ASN A 179 18.82 14.03 3.35
C ASN A 179 19.46 12.92 2.49
N LEU A 180 18.77 12.39 1.48
CA LEU A 180 19.30 11.39 0.55
C LEU A 180 20.37 11.95 -0.40
N ASN A 181 20.42 13.27 -0.60
CA ASN A 181 21.48 13.95 -1.35
C ASN A 181 22.66 14.42 -0.49
N SER A 182 22.59 14.22 0.82
CA SER A 182 23.65 14.66 1.73
C SER A 182 24.98 13.96 1.40
N THR A 183 26.05 14.76 1.39
CA THR A 183 27.44 14.28 1.28
C THR A 183 28.15 14.24 2.62
N ALA A 184 27.42 14.51 3.72
CA ALA A 184 27.97 14.42 5.06
C ALA A 184 28.40 12.99 5.39
N SER A 185 29.44 12.87 6.20
CA SER A 185 29.89 11.57 6.69
C SER A 185 28.79 10.93 7.53
N GLN A 186 28.49 9.69 7.24
CA GLN A 186 27.52 8.89 7.99
C GLN A 186 28.26 8.08 9.06
N MET A 187 27.68 7.96 10.25
CA MET A 187 28.20 7.02 11.25
C MET A 187 27.97 5.57 10.78
N VAL A 188 26.77 5.30 10.27
CA VAL A 188 26.39 4.05 9.62
C VAL A 188 25.64 4.38 8.34
N ALA A 189 25.90 3.67 7.26
CA ALA A 189 25.19 3.81 6.00
C ALA A 189 24.24 2.63 5.79
N PRO A 190 23.05 2.82 5.17
CA PRO A 190 22.19 1.70 4.79
C PRO A 190 22.87 0.79 3.78
N GLY A 191 22.61 -0.50 3.88
CA GLY A 191 23.21 -1.55 3.04
C GLY A 191 22.32 -2.79 2.98
N ASP A 192 22.80 -3.93 3.41
CA ASP A 192 22.08 -5.22 3.39
C ASP A 192 20.80 -5.22 4.25
N ASP A 193 20.68 -4.31 5.20
CA ASP A 193 19.49 -4.08 6.02
C ASP A 193 18.38 -3.36 5.25
N ASP A 194 18.70 -2.67 4.15
CA ASP A 194 17.73 -2.12 3.21
C ASP A 194 17.21 -3.22 2.27
N LEU A 195 16.14 -3.88 2.67
CA LEU A 195 15.54 -4.99 1.93
C LEU A 195 14.87 -4.56 0.61
N LEU A 196 14.76 -3.24 0.35
CA LEU A 196 14.14 -2.74 -0.88
C LEU A 196 15.17 -2.45 -1.97
N PHE A 197 16.24 -1.71 -1.63
CA PHE A 197 17.23 -1.24 -2.60
C PHE A 197 18.68 -1.50 -2.20
N GLN A 198 18.93 -2.20 -1.09
CA GLN A 198 20.28 -2.58 -0.63
C GLN A 198 21.22 -1.36 -0.50
N GLY A 199 20.70 -0.25 0.00
CA GLY A 199 21.44 0.99 0.21
C GLY A 199 21.62 1.86 -1.04
N ASP A 200 20.98 1.53 -2.17
CA ASP A 200 21.01 2.38 -3.37
C ASP A 200 20.18 3.66 -3.17
N LEU A 201 20.85 4.71 -2.75
CA LEU A 201 20.24 6.03 -2.52
C LEU A 201 19.66 6.65 -3.80
N SER A 202 20.16 6.28 -4.99
CA SER A 202 19.59 6.78 -6.24
C SER A 202 18.17 6.27 -6.42
N ARG A 203 17.92 4.99 -6.13
CA ARG A 203 16.58 4.39 -6.18
C ARG A 203 15.65 4.97 -5.11
N TRP A 204 16.16 5.24 -3.89
CA TRP A 204 15.38 5.92 -2.84
C TRP A 204 14.95 7.34 -3.26
N LYS A 205 15.82 8.12 -3.90
CA LYS A 205 15.49 9.44 -4.44
C LYS A 205 14.42 9.35 -5.53
N LYS A 206 14.53 8.38 -6.43
CA LYS A 206 13.53 8.13 -7.47
C LYS A 206 12.19 7.71 -6.89
N LEU A 207 12.19 6.88 -5.84
CA LEU A 207 10.98 6.51 -5.10
C LEU A 207 10.32 7.74 -4.46
N ALA A 208 11.06 8.55 -3.69
CA ALA A 208 10.53 9.74 -3.04
C ALA A 208 9.93 10.73 -4.05
N SER A 209 10.62 10.97 -5.16
CA SER A 209 10.15 11.83 -6.25
C SER A 209 8.88 11.28 -6.92
N SER A 210 8.81 9.98 -7.17
CA SER A 210 7.64 9.34 -7.78
C SER A 210 6.43 9.34 -6.85
N LEU A 211 6.63 9.15 -5.54
CA LEU A 211 5.58 9.27 -4.52
C LEU A 211 5.05 10.70 -4.43
N LYS A 212 5.94 11.71 -4.49
CA LYS A 212 5.52 13.11 -4.51
C LYS A 212 4.60 13.41 -5.68
N ALA A 213 4.91 12.88 -6.87
CA ALA A 213 4.07 13.03 -8.04
C ALA A 213 2.73 12.29 -7.90
N ARG A 214 2.72 11.07 -7.36
CA ARG A 214 1.48 10.32 -7.07
C ARG A 214 0.54 11.15 -6.20
N TYR A 215 1.06 11.74 -5.14
CA TYR A 215 0.26 12.53 -4.22
C TYR A 215 -0.15 13.88 -4.81
N ALA A 216 0.65 14.50 -5.66
CA ALA A 216 0.22 15.69 -6.40
C ALA A 216 -0.97 15.36 -7.33
N ILE A 217 -0.91 14.27 -8.10
CA ILE A 217 -2.03 13.83 -8.94
C ILE A 217 -3.27 13.50 -8.09
N ARG A 218 -3.09 12.94 -6.87
CA ARG A 218 -4.17 12.70 -5.91
C ARG A 218 -4.95 13.98 -5.59
N LEU A 219 -4.27 15.10 -5.45
CA LEU A 219 -4.84 16.39 -5.05
C LEU A 219 -5.39 17.23 -6.20
N THR A 220 -5.41 16.72 -7.43
CA THR A 220 -5.82 17.50 -8.62
C THR A 220 -7.21 18.12 -8.50
N TYR A 221 -8.18 17.42 -7.93
CA TYR A 221 -9.53 17.96 -7.73
C TYR A 221 -9.68 18.82 -6.47
N ALA A 222 -8.79 18.68 -5.49
CA ALA A 222 -8.80 19.47 -4.26
C ALA A 222 -8.05 20.80 -4.39
N ASN A 223 -6.88 20.78 -5.03
CA ASN A 223 -5.93 21.90 -5.02
C ASN A 223 -5.63 22.45 -6.42
N GLY A 224 -6.49 22.17 -7.40
CA GLY A 224 -6.37 22.68 -8.77
C GLY A 224 -5.51 21.79 -9.68
N GLY A 225 -6.16 21.24 -10.71
CA GLY A 225 -5.58 20.21 -11.57
C GLY A 225 -4.28 20.62 -12.27
N ALA A 226 -4.24 21.79 -12.91
CA ALA A 226 -3.05 22.25 -13.63
C ALA A 226 -1.86 22.53 -12.68
N ALA A 227 -2.11 23.12 -11.51
CA ALA A 227 -1.07 23.40 -10.52
C ALA A 227 -0.47 22.10 -9.95
N GLN A 228 -1.32 21.12 -9.63
CA GLN A 228 -0.88 19.83 -9.13
C GLN A 228 -0.15 19.01 -10.23
N ALA A 229 -0.57 19.15 -11.48
CA ALA A 229 0.13 18.57 -12.62
C ALA A 229 1.55 19.13 -12.79
N ASP A 230 1.74 20.45 -12.58
CA ASP A 230 3.08 21.06 -12.59
C ASP A 230 3.99 20.50 -11.50
N ILE A 231 3.45 20.32 -10.27
CA ILE A 231 4.19 19.70 -9.16
C ILE A 231 4.55 18.25 -9.52
N ALA A 232 3.59 17.48 -10.06
CA ALA A 232 3.83 16.10 -10.45
C ALA A 232 4.91 15.98 -11.55
N LEU A 233 4.83 16.77 -12.62
CA LEU A 233 5.81 16.73 -13.71
C LEU A 233 7.21 17.16 -13.25
N ALA A 234 7.29 18.17 -12.37
CA ALA A 234 8.56 18.60 -11.78
C ALA A 234 9.19 17.49 -10.91
N ALA A 235 8.39 16.82 -10.10
CA ALA A 235 8.86 15.68 -9.31
C ALA A 235 9.31 14.52 -10.20
N LEU A 236 8.54 14.18 -11.24
CA LEU A 236 8.83 13.08 -12.17
C LEU A 236 10.02 13.31 -13.10
N ALA A 237 10.61 14.52 -13.10
CA ALA A 237 11.90 14.74 -13.73
C ALA A 237 13.04 13.96 -13.04
N ASN A 238 12.85 13.59 -11.77
CA ASN A 238 13.78 12.79 -10.98
C ASN A 238 13.14 11.47 -10.49
N GLY A 239 12.04 11.04 -11.11
CA GLY A 239 11.31 9.82 -10.74
C GLY A 239 11.90 8.56 -11.36
N ILE A 240 11.21 7.44 -11.17
CA ILE A 240 11.51 6.15 -11.79
C ILE A 240 11.41 6.28 -13.32
N GLU A 241 12.40 5.74 -14.05
CA GLU A 241 12.55 5.90 -15.49
C GLU A 241 12.50 4.59 -16.28
N SER A 242 12.61 3.45 -15.59
CA SER A 242 12.54 2.11 -16.21
C SER A 242 11.99 1.05 -15.24
N ASN A 243 11.59 -0.11 -15.77
CA ASN A 243 11.10 -1.23 -14.97
C ASN A 243 12.16 -1.81 -14.00
N GLU A 244 13.44 -1.67 -14.32
CA GLU A 244 14.57 -2.10 -13.47
C GLU A 244 14.68 -1.27 -12.19
N GLU A 245 14.07 -0.08 -12.19
CA GLU A 245 14.06 0.85 -11.05
C GLU A 245 12.79 0.75 -10.21
N ASP A 246 11.87 -0.13 -10.58
CA ASP A 246 10.63 -0.34 -9.84
C ASP A 246 10.91 -0.60 -8.35
N ALA A 247 10.08 -0.02 -7.48
CA ALA A 247 10.19 -0.23 -6.05
C ALA A 247 9.58 -1.58 -5.65
N ASP A 248 10.19 -2.66 -6.14
CA ASP A 248 9.76 -4.03 -5.94
C ASP A 248 10.39 -4.64 -4.68
N PHE A 249 9.56 -5.07 -3.74
CA PHE A 249 9.99 -5.90 -2.63
C PHE A 249 10.02 -7.38 -3.05
N THR A 250 11.14 -8.05 -2.83
CA THR A 250 11.33 -9.47 -3.16
C THR A 250 10.87 -10.35 -2.01
N TYR A 251 10.00 -11.32 -2.29
CA TYR A 251 9.55 -12.33 -1.34
C TYR A 251 10.35 -13.63 -1.51
N PHE A 252 10.29 -14.48 -0.50
CA PHE A 252 11.09 -15.70 -0.44
C PHE A 252 10.21 -16.94 -0.47
N ASN A 253 10.69 -18.00 -1.12
CA ASN A 253 10.02 -19.31 -1.12
C ASN A 253 10.26 -20.05 0.22
N THR A 254 9.92 -19.38 1.34
CA THR A 254 10.05 -19.90 2.70
C THR A 254 8.79 -19.58 3.46
N THR A 255 8.25 -20.55 4.17
CA THR A 255 7.00 -20.38 4.95
C THR A 255 7.05 -19.13 5.84
N GLY A 256 6.06 -18.26 5.68
CA GLY A 256 5.94 -16.99 6.38
C GLY A 256 6.60 -15.80 5.69
N ALA A 257 7.43 -16.01 4.67
CA ALA A 257 8.10 -14.96 3.89
C ALA A 257 7.66 -14.93 2.42
N GLU A 258 6.63 -15.71 2.06
CA GLU A 258 6.08 -15.73 0.71
C GLU A 258 5.24 -14.47 0.43
N ASN A 259 5.00 -14.22 -0.86
CA ASN A 259 4.12 -13.16 -1.34
C ASN A 259 2.76 -13.17 -0.61
N PRO A 260 2.27 -12.04 -0.09
CA PRO A 260 1.04 -11.98 0.71
C PRO A 260 -0.23 -12.36 -0.05
N TRP A 261 -0.29 -12.15 -1.36
CA TRP A 261 -1.41 -12.60 -2.19
C TRP A 261 -1.41 -14.11 -2.35
N TYR A 262 -0.20 -14.73 -2.53
CA TYR A 262 -0.05 -16.18 -2.53
C TYR A 262 -0.50 -16.77 -1.19
N GLN A 263 -0.02 -16.23 -0.05
CA GLN A 263 -0.39 -16.74 1.27
C GLN A 263 -1.89 -16.64 1.54
N TRP A 264 -2.53 -15.56 1.11
CA TRP A 264 -3.95 -15.39 1.29
C TRP A 264 -4.74 -16.36 0.41
N TYR A 265 -4.37 -16.47 -0.87
CA TYR A 265 -5.02 -17.37 -1.82
C TYR A 265 -4.85 -18.83 -1.41
N SER A 266 -3.66 -19.27 -1.02
CA SER A 266 -3.36 -20.64 -0.63
C SER A 266 -4.18 -21.14 0.57
N LYS A 267 -4.64 -20.22 1.43
CA LYS A 267 -5.51 -20.55 2.57
C LYS A 267 -6.99 -20.66 2.19
N PHE A 268 -7.45 -19.89 1.23
CA PHE A 268 -8.88 -19.74 0.95
C PHE A 268 -9.29 -20.19 -0.44
N ASN A 269 -8.39 -20.19 -1.42
CA ASN A 269 -8.60 -20.63 -2.81
C ASN A 269 -9.90 -20.07 -3.46
N LEU A 270 -10.29 -18.83 -3.15
CA LEU A 270 -11.60 -18.26 -3.46
C LEU A 270 -11.52 -16.96 -4.27
N LEU A 271 -10.34 -16.64 -4.85
CA LEU A 271 -10.14 -15.42 -5.61
C LEU A 271 -10.34 -15.64 -7.10
N TYR A 272 -11.26 -14.89 -7.68
CA TYR A 272 -11.68 -14.97 -9.07
C TYR A 272 -11.49 -13.62 -9.76
N LEU A 273 -11.41 -13.61 -11.08
CA LEU A 273 -11.43 -12.38 -11.87
C LEU A 273 -12.80 -11.72 -11.74
N ASP A 274 -12.85 -10.49 -11.23
CA ASP A 274 -14.13 -9.77 -11.11
C ASP A 274 -14.65 -9.30 -12.47
N THR A 275 -15.98 -9.18 -12.58
CA THR A 275 -16.67 -8.66 -13.75
C THR A 275 -16.18 -7.28 -14.17
N ASN A 276 -15.83 -6.41 -13.21
CA ASN A 276 -15.36 -5.04 -13.51
C ASN A 276 -13.99 -5.08 -14.20
N MET A 277 -13.03 -5.83 -13.64
CA MET A 277 -11.73 -6.00 -14.27
C MET A 277 -11.84 -6.65 -15.65
N TYR A 278 -12.68 -7.70 -15.76
CA TYR A 278 -12.97 -8.35 -17.04
C TYR A 278 -13.50 -7.37 -18.08
N ASN A 279 -14.47 -6.53 -17.73
CA ASN A 279 -15.08 -5.57 -18.66
C ASN A 279 -14.06 -4.57 -19.20
N VAL A 280 -13.15 -4.07 -18.36
CA VAL A 280 -12.08 -3.17 -18.83
C VAL A 280 -11.11 -3.89 -19.76
N LEU A 281 -10.70 -5.11 -19.41
CA LEU A 281 -9.81 -5.92 -20.28
C LEU A 281 -10.41 -6.21 -21.63
N ILE A 282 -11.70 -6.60 -21.69
CA ILE A 282 -12.40 -6.85 -22.95
C ILE A 282 -12.60 -5.58 -23.77
N LYS A 283 -12.92 -4.45 -23.12
CA LYS A 283 -13.11 -3.15 -23.80
C LYS A 283 -11.92 -2.78 -24.69
N TYR A 284 -10.70 -3.07 -24.22
CA TYR A 284 -9.47 -2.75 -24.94
C TYR A 284 -8.87 -3.96 -25.69
N ASN A 285 -9.52 -5.12 -25.74
CA ASN A 285 -8.94 -6.38 -26.20
C ASN A 285 -7.58 -6.68 -25.56
N ASP A 286 -7.48 -6.45 -24.25
CA ASP A 286 -6.24 -6.42 -23.51
C ASP A 286 -5.71 -7.84 -23.25
N PRO A 287 -4.49 -8.19 -23.74
CA PRO A 287 -3.95 -9.53 -23.62
C PRO A 287 -3.61 -9.93 -22.18
N ARG A 288 -3.53 -8.96 -21.26
CA ARG A 288 -3.28 -9.20 -19.83
C ARG A 288 -4.36 -10.04 -19.16
N ILE A 289 -5.54 -10.16 -19.77
CA ILE A 289 -6.61 -11.04 -19.29
C ILE A 289 -6.13 -12.49 -19.09
N ASN A 290 -5.28 -13.00 -19.97
CA ASN A 290 -4.72 -14.37 -19.90
C ASN A 290 -3.51 -14.46 -18.94
N VAL A 291 -3.06 -13.32 -18.38
CA VAL A 291 -2.02 -13.28 -17.37
C VAL A 291 -2.64 -13.29 -15.98
N TYR A 292 -3.63 -12.44 -15.76
CA TYR A 292 -4.24 -12.24 -14.45
C TYR A 292 -5.23 -13.33 -14.03
N ALA A 293 -5.79 -14.05 -15.00
CA ALA A 293 -6.76 -15.10 -14.73
C ALA A 293 -6.44 -16.40 -15.46
N GLU A 294 -6.89 -17.51 -14.86
CA GLU A 294 -6.84 -18.83 -15.49
C GLU A 294 -8.17 -19.14 -16.19
N PRO A 295 -8.16 -19.82 -17.33
CA PRO A 295 -9.39 -20.26 -18.01
C PRO A 295 -10.27 -21.12 -17.10
N ALA A 296 -11.58 -21.06 -17.31
CA ALA A 296 -12.51 -21.98 -16.69
C ALA A 296 -12.19 -23.42 -17.09
N TYR A 297 -12.22 -24.36 -16.14
CA TYR A 297 -11.93 -25.79 -16.37
C TYR A 297 -13.16 -26.68 -16.21
N GLY A 298 -14.31 -26.13 -15.86
CA GLY A 298 -15.58 -26.81 -15.68
C GLY A 298 -16.74 -26.14 -16.42
N GLY A 299 -17.85 -26.85 -16.57
CA GLY A 299 -19.05 -26.35 -17.23
C GLY A 299 -18.94 -26.31 -18.76
N ASP A 300 -19.79 -25.51 -19.38
CA ASP A 300 -19.93 -25.35 -20.84
C ASP A 300 -18.94 -24.33 -21.45
N LYS A 301 -18.20 -23.60 -20.60
CA LYS A 301 -17.25 -22.57 -21.01
C LYS A 301 -15.78 -22.95 -20.73
N ILE A 302 -15.47 -24.22 -20.71
CA ILE A 302 -14.11 -24.72 -20.53
C ILE A 302 -13.16 -24.05 -21.52
N GLY A 303 -12.01 -23.57 -21.03
CA GLY A 303 -10.98 -22.90 -21.82
C GLY A 303 -11.24 -21.42 -22.07
N GLN A 304 -12.35 -20.85 -21.62
CA GLN A 304 -12.67 -19.44 -21.74
C GLN A 304 -12.39 -18.70 -20.42
N ILE A 305 -12.13 -17.40 -20.49
CA ILE A 305 -12.11 -16.54 -19.29
C ILE A 305 -13.56 -16.15 -18.96
N VAL A 306 -14.01 -16.57 -17.79
CA VAL A 306 -15.38 -16.35 -17.30
C VAL A 306 -15.31 -15.57 -15.98
N PRO A 307 -15.74 -14.30 -15.96
CA PRO A 307 -15.65 -13.48 -14.76
C PRO A 307 -16.64 -13.94 -13.68
N HIS A 308 -16.35 -13.56 -12.44
CA HIS A 308 -17.21 -13.72 -11.29
C HIS A 308 -17.65 -12.34 -10.78
N ARG A 309 -18.91 -12.15 -10.44
CA ARG A 309 -19.38 -10.89 -9.84
C ARG A 309 -19.36 -11.00 -8.33
N ASN A 310 -18.80 -10.02 -7.64
CA ASN A 310 -18.85 -9.96 -6.19
C ASN A 310 -20.28 -10.08 -5.65
N GLY A 311 -20.44 -10.85 -4.56
CA GLY A 311 -21.76 -11.18 -3.98
C GLY A 311 -22.49 -12.34 -4.64
N MET A 312 -22.00 -12.88 -5.75
CA MET A 312 -22.52 -14.10 -6.36
C MET A 312 -21.86 -15.33 -5.72
N LEU A 313 -22.62 -16.40 -5.56
CA LEU A 313 -22.11 -17.71 -5.14
C LEU A 313 -22.13 -18.67 -6.33
N THR A 314 -21.02 -19.36 -6.52
CA THR A 314 -20.91 -20.45 -7.49
C THR A 314 -20.70 -21.75 -6.73
N THR A 315 -21.61 -22.70 -6.91
CA THR A 315 -21.54 -24.04 -6.30
C THR A 315 -20.89 -25.08 -7.23
N ILE A 316 -20.68 -24.74 -8.50
CA ILE A 316 -20.05 -25.61 -9.49
C ILE A 316 -18.58 -25.21 -9.62
N PRO A 317 -17.64 -26.11 -9.24
CA PRO A 317 -16.22 -25.83 -9.38
C PRO A 317 -15.81 -25.58 -10.84
N GLY A 318 -14.90 -24.64 -11.05
CA GLY A 318 -14.25 -24.40 -12.34
C GLY A 318 -15.07 -23.67 -13.41
N VAL A 319 -16.33 -23.30 -13.13
CA VAL A 319 -17.18 -22.58 -14.11
C VAL A 319 -16.81 -21.11 -14.27
N THR A 320 -16.05 -20.53 -13.32
CA THR A 320 -15.53 -19.16 -13.35
C THR A 320 -14.01 -19.14 -13.24
N SER A 321 -13.38 -18.12 -13.78
CA SER A 321 -11.94 -17.99 -13.87
C SER A 321 -11.36 -17.51 -12.55
N LYS A 322 -10.50 -18.32 -11.95
CA LYS A 322 -9.69 -17.96 -10.78
C LYS A 322 -8.59 -16.98 -11.20
N LEU A 323 -8.09 -16.20 -10.22
CA LEU A 323 -6.85 -15.45 -10.44
C LEU A 323 -5.66 -16.40 -10.64
N SER A 324 -4.72 -15.99 -11.48
CA SER A 324 -3.50 -16.75 -11.80
C SER A 324 -2.50 -16.65 -10.62
N ILE A 325 -2.79 -17.40 -9.55
CA ILE A 325 -1.98 -17.48 -8.32
C ILE A 325 -1.58 -18.94 -8.08
N GLU A 326 -0.31 -19.17 -7.75
CA GLU A 326 0.24 -20.50 -7.44
C GLU A 326 -0.52 -21.16 -6.27
N ARG A 327 -0.73 -22.47 -6.36
CA ARG A 327 -1.47 -23.26 -5.37
C ARG A 327 -0.55 -24.23 -4.66
N THR A 328 -0.89 -24.51 -3.41
CA THR A 328 -0.17 -25.50 -2.59
C THR A 328 -0.63 -26.92 -2.81
N GLU A 329 -1.90 -27.11 -3.24
CA GLU A 329 -2.51 -28.41 -3.44
C GLU A 329 -3.10 -28.53 -4.85
N TYR A 330 -3.00 -29.73 -5.39
CA TYR A 330 -3.57 -30.09 -6.68
C TYR A 330 -5.08 -30.24 -6.51
N ASP A 331 -5.85 -29.28 -7.02
CA ASP A 331 -7.27 -29.47 -7.22
C ASP A 331 -7.45 -30.37 -8.46
N GLU A 332 -8.05 -31.54 -8.30
CA GLU A 332 -8.26 -32.50 -9.40
C GLU A 332 -8.91 -31.82 -10.61
N GLY A 333 -8.23 -31.89 -11.74
CA GLY A 333 -8.70 -31.35 -13.04
C GLY A 333 -8.21 -29.95 -13.37
N GLU A 334 -7.46 -29.27 -12.51
CA GLU A 334 -6.89 -27.95 -12.82
C GLU A 334 -5.49 -28.06 -13.44
N PRO A 335 -5.22 -27.35 -14.56
CA PRO A 335 -3.89 -27.35 -15.15
C PRO A 335 -2.90 -26.65 -14.21
N VAL A 336 -1.77 -27.29 -13.93
CA VAL A 336 -0.61 -26.69 -13.28
C VAL A 336 0.13 -25.86 -14.33
N SER A 337 -0.35 -24.67 -14.61
CA SER A 337 0.36 -23.73 -15.49
C SER A 337 1.26 -22.81 -14.65
N PRO A 338 2.35 -22.26 -15.19
CA PRO A 338 3.06 -21.18 -14.52
C PRO A 338 2.10 -20.03 -14.20
N CYS A 339 2.03 -19.61 -12.93
CA CYS A 339 1.10 -18.59 -12.47
C CYS A 339 1.73 -17.20 -12.50
N PHE A 340 0.89 -16.17 -12.57
CA PHE A 340 1.31 -14.77 -12.48
C PHE A 340 1.85 -14.44 -11.08
N ILE A 341 1.15 -14.85 -10.03
CA ILE A 341 1.62 -14.70 -8.65
C ILE A 341 2.10 -16.05 -8.13
N THR A 342 3.36 -16.11 -7.75
CA THR A 342 4.00 -17.25 -7.10
C THR A 342 4.40 -16.89 -5.67
N LYS A 343 4.96 -17.84 -4.92
CA LYS A 343 5.49 -17.61 -3.57
C LYS A 343 6.49 -16.46 -3.51
N SER A 344 7.32 -16.31 -4.54
CA SER A 344 8.43 -15.36 -4.58
C SER A 344 8.21 -14.20 -5.55
N THR A 345 7.03 -14.06 -6.17
CA THR A 345 6.75 -12.93 -7.06
C THR A 345 6.97 -11.61 -6.32
N PRO A 346 7.88 -10.73 -6.79
CA PRO A 346 8.07 -9.40 -6.20
C PRO A 346 6.79 -8.56 -6.27
N TRP A 347 6.59 -7.67 -5.29
CA TRP A 347 5.40 -6.82 -5.26
C TRP A 347 5.79 -5.35 -5.08
N PRO A 348 5.28 -4.44 -5.94
CA PRO A 348 5.76 -3.07 -5.98
C PRO A 348 5.05 -2.15 -4.97
N LEU A 349 5.78 -1.15 -4.48
CA LEU A 349 5.23 0.06 -3.87
C LEU A 349 4.80 1.08 -4.94
N ILE A 350 5.59 1.19 -6.01
CA ILE A 350 5.31 1.99 -7.19
C ILE A 350 6.14 1.46 -8.37
N THR A 351 5.61 1.56 -9.58
CA THR A 351 6.26 1.06 -10.80
C THR A 351 6.52 2.18 -11.81
N PHE A 352 7.44 1.95 -12.72
CA PHE A 352 7.65 2.80 -13.89
C PHE A 352 6.38 2.93 -14.75
N SER A 353 5.64 1.84 -14.90
CA SER A 353 4.34 1.86 -15.56
C SER A 353 3.40 2.88 -14.91
N GLU A 354 3.27 2.86 -13.58
CA GLU A 354 2.44 3.85 -12.87
C GLU A 354 2.97 5.27 -13.08
N VAL A 355 4.28 5.49 -12.99
CA VAL A 355 4.91 6.80 -13.25
C VAL A 355 4.54 7.32 -14.65
N CYS A 356 4.52 6.47 -15.66
CA CYS A 356 4.07 6.86 -17.00
C CYS A 356 2.58 7.26 -17.01
N PHE A 357 1.70 6.54 -16.29
CA PHE A 357 0.30 6.94 -16.18
C PHE A 357 0.12 8.25 -15.39
N LEU A 358 0.93 8.50 -14.36
CA LEU A 358 0.96 9.79 -13.66
C LEU A 358 1.37 10.94 -14.60
N LYS A 359 2.40 10.73 -15.43
CA LYS A 359 2.78 11.69 -16.49
C LYS A 359 1.65 11.89 -17.48
N SER A 360 1.00 10.82 -17.92
CA SER A 360 -0.14 10.87 -18.85
C SER A 360 -1.26 11.75 -18.31
N GLU A 361 -1.66 11.53 -17.06
CA GLU A 361 -2.72 12.31 -16.43
C GLU A 361 -2.29 13.77 -16.18
N ALA A 362 -1.05 14.00 -15.75
CA ALA A 362 -0.51 15.35 -15.58
C ALA A 362 -0.54 16.17 -16.88
N TYR A 363 -0.12 15.57 -17.98
CA TYR A 363 -0.21 16.23 -19.29
C TYR A 363 -1.65 16.47 -19.73
N LEU A 364 -2.57 15.55 -19.43
CA LEU A 364 -4.00 15.79 -19.68
C LEU A 364 -4.51 17.01 -18.92
N TRP A 365 -4.17 17.16 -17.63
CA TRP A 365 -4.51 18.35 -16.84
C TRP A 365 -3.91 19.65 -17.37
N LYS A 366 -2.79 19.56 -18.10
CA LYS A 366 -2.16 20.70 -18.82
C LYS A 366 -2.78 20.96 -20.20
N GLY A 367 -3.73 20.13 -20.64
CA GLY A 367 -4.33 20.20 -21.99
C GLY A 367 -3.41 19.68 -23.10
N ASP A 368 -2.31 19.02 -22.76
CA ASP A 368 -1.38 18.41 -23.70
C ASP A 368 -1.75 16.95 -24.00
N TYR A 369 -2.74 16.78 -24.86
CA TYR A 369 -3.24 15.46 -25.25
C TYR A 369 -2.19 14.60 -26.00
N VAL A 370 -1.22 15.22 -26.65
CA VAL A 370 -0.16 14.52 -27.39
C VAL A 370 0.76 13.79 -26.41
N ASN A 371 1.28 14.51 -25.43
CA ASN A 371 2.12 13.89 -24.40
C ASN A 371 1.29 12.99 -23.46
N ALA A 372 0.05 13.32 -23.15
CA ALA A 372 -0.85 12.43 -22.40
C ALA A 372 -0.97 11.07 -23.09
N TYR A 373 -1.25 11.04 -24.39
CA TYR A 373 -1.35 9.78 -25.14
C TYR A 373 -0.02 9.05 -25.28
N LYS A 374 1.09 9.79 -25.46
CA LYS A 374 2.44 9.21 -25.49
C LYS A 374 2.72 8.40 -24.21
N TYR A 375 2.53 9.03 -23.06
CA TYR A 375 2.82 8.39 -21.77
C TYR A 375 1.81 7.31 -21.37
N LEU A 376 0.55 7.40 -21.81
CA LEU A 376 -0.42 6.31 -21.68
C LEU A 376 0.08 5.05 -22.39
N LYS A 377 0.57 5.17 -23.62
CA LYS A 377 1.14 4.05 -24.38
C LYS A 377 2.41 3.49 -23.74
N GLU A 378 3.29 4.39 -23.27
CA GLU A 378 4.52 3.99 -22.59
C GLU A 378 4.24 3.23 -21.31
N GLY A 379 3.30 3.71 -20.47
CA GLY A 379 2.87 3.01 -19.26
C GLY A 379 2.27 1.64 -19.54
N THR A 380 1.44 1.55 -20.57
CA THR A 380 0.85 0.25 -21.00
C THR A 380 1.94 -0.71 -21.47
N LYS A 381 2.89 -0.25 -22.28
CA LYS A 381 4.03 -1.04 -22.76
C LYS A 381 4.91 -1.51 -21.59
N ALA A 382 5.27 -0.58 -20.70
CA ALA A 382 6.10 -0.87 -19.54
C ALA A 382 5.46 -1.96 -18.65
N ASN A 383 4.15 -1.87 -18.41
CA ASN A 383 3.43 -2.89 -17.64
C ASN A 383 3.49 -4.26 -18.31
N LEU A 384 3.19 -4.35 -19.62
CA LEU A 384 3.24 -5.62 -20.35
C LEU A 384 4.63 -6.27 -20.28
N MET A 385 5.70 -5.48 -20.45
CA MET A 385 7.08 -5.97 -20.39
C MET A 385 7.49 -6.50 -19.02
N LYS A 386 6.83 -6.05 -17.94
CA LYS A 386 7.09 -6.52 -16.58
C LYS A 386 6.40 -7.85 -16.26
N LEU A 387 5.34 -8.21 -16.98
CA LEU A 387 4.50 -9.35 -16.63
C LEU A 387 5.19 -10.68 -16.88
N GLN A 388 5.20 -11.52 -15.84
CA GLN A 388 5.76 -12.86 -15.88
C GLN A 388 4.71 -13.89 -15.43
N LYS A 389 4.81 -15.11 -15.96
CA LYS A 389 4.20 -16.30 -15.38
C LYS A 389 5.31 -17.25 -14.93
N GLY A 390 5.37 -17.51 -13.63
CA GLY A 390 6.58 -18.06 -13.02
C GLY A 390 7.75 -17.08 -13.22
N ASN A 391 8.84 -17.56 -13.80
CA ASN A 391 10.03 -16.74 -14.10
C ASN A 391 10.17 -16.42 -15.61
N VAL A 392 9.08 -16.51 -16.37
CA VAL A 392 9.11 -16.30 -17.82
C VAL A 392 8.30 -15.08 -18.21
N ASN A 393 8.92 -14.14 -18.93
CA ASN A 393 8.23 -12.99 -19.47
C ASN A 393 7.11 -13.46 -20.43
N VAL A 394 5.89 -12.94 -20.20
CA VAL A 394 4.72 -13.32 -21.02
C VAL A 394 4.76 -12.60 -22.37
N PHE A 395 5.27 -11.38 -22.40
CA PHE A 395 5.29 -10.56 -23.59
C PHE A 395 6.73 -10.19 -23.97
N THR A 396 7.02 -10.27 -25.28
CA THR A 396 8.22 -9.63 -25.86
C THR A 396 7.99 -8.15 -26.01
N GLN A 397 9.08 -7.37 -26.14
CA GLN A 397 9.02 -5.94 -26.41
C GLN A 397 8.16 -5.63 -27.65
N ALA A 398 8.33 -6.38 -28.73
CA ALA A 398 7.56 -6.19 -29.96
C ALA A 398 6.05 -6.40 -29.78
N GLN A 399 5.65 -7.40 -28.98
CA GLN A 399 4.24 -7.62 -28.64
C GLN A 399 3.68 -6.50 -27.76
N ALA A 400 4.42 -6.03 -26.78
CA ALA A 400 4.03 -4.92 -25.92
C ALA A 400 3.87 -3.61 -26.72
N GLU A 401 4.82 -3.30 -27.60
CA GLU A 401 4.76 -2.14 -28.50
C GLU A 401 3.59 -2.24 -29.48
N THR A 402 3.35 -3.42 -30.05
CA THR A 402 2.22 -3.65 -30.97
C THR A 402 0.91 -3.36 -30.27
N PHE A 403 0.68 -3.92 -29.09
CA PHE A 403 -0.55 -3.68 -28.33
C PHE A 403 -0.71 -2.21 -27.95
N ALA A 404 0.33 -1.57 -27.43
CA ALA A 404 0.28 -0.15 -27.05
C ALA A 404 -0.03 0.77 -28.25
N ASN A 405 0.43 0.42 -29.47
CA ASN A 405 0.14 1.17 -30.67
C ASN A 405 -1.24 0.88 -31.29
N LEU A 406 -1.86 -0.26 -30.93
CA LEU A 406 -3.23 -0.60 -31.32
C LEU A 406 -4.30 0.04 -30.41
N LEU A 407 -3.90 0.65 -29.30
CA LEU A 407 -4.84 1.37 -28.44
C LEU A 407 -5.58 2.47 -29.22
N PRO A 408 -6.87 2.68 -28.99
CA PRO A 408 -7.61 3.78 -29.60
C PRO A 408 -6.92 5.12 -29.35
N ALA A 409 -7.10 6.08 -30.26
CA ALA A 409 -6.66 7.45 -30.04
C ALA A 409 -7.29 8.00 -28.74
N LEU A 410 -6.49 8.82 -28.03
CA LEU A 410 -6.98 9.46 -26.82
C LEU A 410 -8.20 10.36 -27.17
N PRO A 411 -9.33 10.21 -26.47
CA PRO A 411 -10.49 11.06 -26.70
C PRO A 411 -10.18 12.55 -26.58
N THR A 412 -10.93 13.39 -27.28
CA THR A 412 -10.68 14.83 -27.33
C THR A 412 -11.30 15.63 -26.18
N THR A 413 -12.18 15.01 -25.39
CA THR A 413 -12.74 15.64 -24.17
C THR A 413 -11.96 15.17 -22.95
N PHE A 414 -11.76 16.06 -21.98
CA PHE A 414 -11.00 15.78 -20.77
C PHE A 414 -11.54 14.53 -20.04
N GLU A 415 -12.86 14.47 -19.82
CA GLU A 415 -13.50 13.38 -19.08
C GLU A 415 -13.29 12.01 -19.75
N ALA A 416 -13.50 11.91 -21.06
CA ALA A 416 -13.30 10.66 -21.77
C ALA A 416 -11.82 10.27 -21.87
N ALA A 417 -10.91 11.23 -22.01
CA ALA A 417 -9.47 10.99 -21.97
C ALA A 417 -9.01 10.53 -20.60
N GLN A 418 -9.48 11.17 -19.54
CA GLN A 418 -9.20 10.74 -18.15
C GLN A 418 -9.74 9.34 -17.89
N GLN A 419 -10.96 9.04 -18.33
CA GLN A 419 -11.50 7.68 -18.22
C GLN A 419 -10.58 6.64 -18.85
N MET A 420 -10.12 6.87 -20.08
CA MET A 420 -9.23 5.94 -20.76
C MET A 420 -7.88 5.75 -20.03
N ILE A 421 -7.31 6.84 -19.53
CA ILE A 421 -6.05 6.79 -18.77
C ILE A 421 -6.24 5.98 -17.49
N ILE A 422 -7.29 6.26 -16.73
CA ILE A 422 -7.56 5.59 -15.45
C ILE A 422 -7.93 4.12 -15.66
N GLU A 423 -8.71 3.77 -16.68
CA GLU A 423 -9.05 2.38 -16.99
C GLU A 423 -7.79 1.54 -17.33
N LEU A 424 -6.87 2.08 -18.12
CA LEU A 424 -5.63 1.37 -18.45
C LEU A 424 -4.64 1.34 -17.27
N LYS A 425 -4.61 2.40 -16.44
CA LYS A 425 -3.88 2.42 -15.15
C LYS A 425 -4.46 1.40 -14.16
N TYR A 426 -5.79 1.27 -14.09
CA TYR A 426 -6.49 0.29 -13.26
C TYR A 426 -6.08 -1.15 -13.60
N VAL A 427 -5.90 -1.44 -14.88
CA VAL A 427 -5.37 -2.74 -15.32
C VAL A 427 -3.89 -2.90 -14.96
N ALA A 428 -3.08 -1.85 -15.15
CA ALA A 428 -1.65 -1.89 -14.89
C ALA A 428 -1.31 -2.01 -13.39
N ASN A 429 -2.09 -1.34 -12.54
CA ASN A 429 -1.97 -1.36 -11.08
C ASN A 429 -2.74 -2.53 -10.45
N PHE A 430 -2.77 -3.70 -11.11
CA PHE A 430 -3.51 -4.87 -10.64
C PHE A 430 -3.21 -5.18 -9.16
N LEU A 431 -4.28 -5.25 -8.36
CA LEU A 431 -4.26 -5.49 -6.91
C LEU A 431 -3.56 -4.40 -6.05
N SER A 432 -3.31 -3.21 -6.60
CA SER A 432 -2.79 -2.08 -5.84
C SER A 432 -3.89 -1.28 -5.14
N VAL A 433 -3.61 -0.80 -3.93
CA VAL A 433 -4.51 0.11 -3.18
C VAL A 433 -4.80 1.41 -3.94
N GLU A 434 -3.91 1.80 -4.87
CA GLU A 434 -4.06 3.00 -5.68
C GLU A 434 -5.28 2.98 -6.60
N ASN A 435 -5.77 1.80 -6.99
CA ASN A 435 -6.99 1.67 -7.78
C ASN A 435 -8.23 2.20 -7.05
N TYR A 436 -8.30 1.98 -5.75
CA TYR A 436 -9.38 2.52 -4.93
C TYR A 436 -9.27 4.04 -4.78
N ASN A 437 -8.07 4.54 -4.64
CA ASN A 437 -7.81 5.97 -4.57
C ASN A 437 -8.17 6.68 -5.89
N ASP A 438 -7.74 6.12 -7.03
CA ASP A 438 -8.07 6.67 -8.34
C ASP A 438 -9.57 6.59 -8.63
N TYR A 439 -10.24 5.49 -8.24
CA TYR A 439 -11.69 5.38 -8.37
C TYR A 439 -12.43 6.47 -7.58
N ARG A 440 -12.12 6.68 -6.31
CA ARG A 440 -12.76 7.72 -5.49
C ARG A 440 -12.54 9.11 -6.08
N ARG A 441 -11.33 9.37 -6.58
CA ARG A 441 -10.94 10.67 -7.15
C ARG A 441 -11.61 10.95 -8.50
N THR A 442 -11.84 9.92 -9.33
CA THR A 442 -12.25 10.10 -10.74
C THR A 442 -13.57 9.45 -11.09
N HIS A 443 -14.07 8.53 -10.27
CA HIS A 443 -15.20 7.64 -10.52
C HIS A 443 -15.00 6.69 -11.71
N TYR A 444 -13.75 6.40 -12.07
CA TYR A 444 -13.38 5.44 -13.13
C TYR A 444 -12.56 4.28 -12.58
N PRO A 445 -12.71 3.07 -13.16
CA PRO A 445 -13.69 2.69 -14.18
C PRO A 445 -15.14 2.77 -13.66
N VAL A 446 -16.12 2.83 -14.56
CA VAL A 446 -17.53 2.72 -14.17
C VAL A 446 -17.79 1.29 -13.70
N LEU A 447 -18.15 1.13 -12.44
CA LEU A 447 -18.26 -0.16 -11.78
C LEU A 447 -19.69 -0.72 -11.82
N VAL A 448 -19.78 -2.03 -12.02
CA VAL A 448 -20.98 -2.83 -11.74
C VAL A 448 -20.93 -3.20 -10.25
N MET A 449 -21.91 -2.73 -9.49
CA MET A 449 -21.95 -2.96 -8.04
C MET A 449 -22.10 -4.46 -7.70
N PRO A 450 -21.59 -4.91 -6.56
CA PRO A 450 -21.77 -6.27 -6.07
C PRO A 450 -23.25 -6.67 -5.96
N ILE A 451 -23.55 -7.96 -6.07
CA ILE A 451 -24.88 -8.47 -5.75
C ILE A 451 -25.06 -8.35 -4.23
N ALA A 452 -26.22 -7.83 -3.81
CA ALA A 452 -26.53 -7.58 -2.40
C ALA A 452 -25.49 -6.69 -1.68
N ALA A 453 -24.95 -5.69 -2.40
CA ALA A 453 -24.14 -4.65 -1.79
C ALA A 453 -24.90 -3.95 -0.64
N GLN A 454 -24.18 -3.65 0.44
CA GLN A 454 -24.79 -2.96 1.60
C GLN A 454 -25.12 -1.51 1.29
N TYR A 455 -24.42 -0.89 0.33
CA TYR A 455 -24.59 0.50 -0.10
C TYR A 455 -24.67 0.56 -1.62
N ASP A 456 -25.33 1.59 -2.13
CA ASP A 456 -25.47 1.85 -3.58
C ASP A 456 -24.19 2.43 -4.21
N ASN A 457 -23.20 2.75 -3.40
CA ASN A 457 -21.89 3.27 -3.82
C ASN A 457 -20.75 2.49 -3.13
N VAL A 458 -19.59 2.52 -3.74
CA VAL A 458 -18.34 2.06 -3.08
C VAL A 458 -18.09 2.94 -1.86
N PRO A 459 -17.77 2.36 -0.68
CA PRO A 459 -17.46 3.14 0.50
C PRO A 459 -16.38 4.19 0.22
N TYR A 460 -16.55 5.40 0.74
CA TYR A 460 -15.59 6.49 0.55
C TYR A 460 -14.37 6.41 1.45
N ARG A 461 -14.42 5.59 2.48
CA ARG A 461 -13.34 5.44 3.48
C ARG A 461 -13.52 4.17 4.30
N LEU A 462 -12.52 3.82 5.11
CA LEU A 462 -12.65 2.80 6.14
C LEU A 462 -13.26 3.39 7.43
N PRO A 463 -13.97 2.56 8.23
CA PRO A 463 -14.41 2.99 9.55
C PRO A 463 -13.21 3.09 10.49
N TYR A 464 -13.26 4.00 11.46
CA TYR A 464 -12.25 4.02 12.53
C TYR A 464 -12.37 2.78 13.40
N ALA A 465 -11.23 2.28 13.84
CA ALA A 465 -11.10 1.08 14.64
C ALA A 465 -11.90 1.13 15.94
N THR A 466 -12.43 -0.01 16.38
CA THR A 466 -13.13 -0.14 17.67
C THR A 466 -12.25 0.31 18.83
N SER A 467 -10.98 -0.10 18.81
CA SER A 467 -9.99 0.31 19.82
C SER A 467 -9.78 1.83 19.87
N ALA A 468 -9.70 2.49 18.71
CA ALA A 468 -9.60 3.94 18.64
C ALA A 468 -10.82 4.62 19.26
N LYS A 469 -12.04 4.16 18.93
CA LYS A 469 -13.29 4.67 19.48
C LYS A 469 -13.42 4.41 21.00
N LEU A 470 -12.80 3.33 21.51
CA LEU A 470 -12.84 3.00 22.93
C LEU A 470 -11.84 3.80 23.75
N TYR A 471 -10.59 3.90 23.27
CA TYR A 471 -9.49 4.47 24.06
C TYR A 471 -9.23 5.95 23.77
N ASN A 472 -9.76 6.50 22.68
CA ASN A 472 -9.60 7.91 22.28
C ASN A 472 -10.92 8.53 21.80
N LYS A 473 -12.04 8.16 22.43
CA LYS A 473 -13.41 8.45 21.98
C LYS A 473 -13.69 9.94 21.74
N ASP A 474 -13.06 10.82 22.51
CA ASP A 474 -13.34 12.25 22.48
C ASP A 474 -12.71 12.95 21.25
N ASN A 475 -11.70 12.31 20.64
CA ASN A 475 -10.97 12.84 19.48
C ASN A 475 -11.28 12.11 18.17
N VAL A 476 -11.79 10.87 18.22
CA VAL A 476 -12.11 10.11 17.01
C VAL A 476 -13.27 10.76 16.28
N PRO A 477 -13.11 11.15 15.01
CA PRO A 477 -14.21 11.73 14.24
C PRO A 477 -15.39 10.74 14.07
N THR A 478 -16.61 11.23 14.24
CA THR A 478 -17.81 10.48 13.89
C THR A 478 -18.02 10.56 12.38
N VAL A 479 -17.96 9.42 11.70
CA VAL A 479 -18.05 9.36 10.24
C VAL A 479 -18.91 8.19 9.77
N SER A 480 -19.54 8.35 8.61
CA SER A 480 -20.22 7.30 7.86
C SER A 480 -19.41 6.94 6.61
N ILE A 481 -19.11 5.69 6.42
CA ILE A 481 -18.22 5.24 5.33
C ILE A 481 -18.82 5.39 3.93
N ASN A 482 -20.16 5.46 3.82
CA ASN A 482 -20.88 5.54 2.55
C ASN A 482 -21.37 6.97 2.20
N THR A 483 -21.19 7.95 3.09
CA THR A 483 -21.60 9.35 2.84
C THR A 483 -20.47 10.35 3.02
N ASP A 484 -19.53 10.08 3.94
CA ASP A 484 -18.52 11.07 4.30
C ASP A 484 -17.23 10.81 3.51
N LYS A 485 -17.07 11.60 2.44
CA LYS A 485 -15.87 11.59 1.61
C LYS A 485 -14.64 12.03 2.41
N VAL A 486 -13.47 11.55 1.99
CA VAL A 486 -12.19 12.10 2.45
C VAL A 486 -11.95 13.49 1.83
N TRP A 487 -11.12 14.32 2.45
CA TRP A 487 -10.97 15.74 2.07
C TRP A 487 -10.60 15.95 0.59
N TRP A 488 -9.74 15.12 -0.01
CA TRP A 488 -9.33 15.28 -1.40
C TRP A 488 -10.33 14.72 -2.42
N ASP A 489 -11.34 13.96 -2.01
CA ASP A 489 -12.39 13.42 -2.89
C ASP A 489 -13.45 14.51 -3.16
N LYS A 490 -13.22 15.30 -4.22
CA LYS A 490 -14.04 16.48 -4.57
C LYS A 490 -14.88 16.31 -5.84
N LYS A 491 -14.79 15.17 -6.54
CA LYS A 491 -15.54 14.92 -7.78
C LYS A 491 -16.97 14.42 -7.57
#